data_9c311ac99d3b06583aeb24aed3e49177
#
_entry.id   9c311ac99d3b06583aeb24aed3e49177
#
_cell.length_a   1.000
_cell.length_b   1.000
_cell.length_c   1.000
_cell.angle_alpha   90.00
_cell.angle_beta   90.00
_cell.angle_gamma   90.00
#
_symmetry.space_group_name_H-M   'P 1'
#
loop_
_entity.id
_entity.type
_entity.pdbx_description
1 polymer ?
#
loop_
_entity_poly.entity_id
_entity_poly.type
_entity_poly.pdbx_seq_one_letter_code
_entity_poly.pdbx_strand_id
1 'polypeptide(L)' 'MTRIFIDTDDAENYEDIESELEAYDIDFDYDDGGRMMVNDSDADIVMDIIDDLGVKASIV' A
#
# COMPACT_ATOMS: atom_id res chain seq x y z
N MET A 1 8.89 9.50 -4.94
CA MET A 1 7.97 8.58 -4.23
C MET A 1 7.69 7.34 -5.07
N THR A 2 7.51 6.22 -4.43
CA THR A 2 7.19 4.96 -5.10
C THR A 2 5.68 4.82 -5.22
N ARG A 3 5.20 4.47 -6.41
CA ARG A 3 3.78 4.18 -6.65
C ARG A 3 3.56 2.68 -6.63
N ILE A 4 2.51 2.25 -5.95
CA ILE A 4 2.15 0.85 -5.80
C ILE A 4 0.73 0.65 -6.33
N PHE A 5 0.59 -0.26 -7.29
CA PHE A 5 -0.71 -0.69 -7.77
C PHE A 5 -1.20 -1.84 -6.88
N ILE A 6 -2.33 -1.65 -6.23
CA ILE A 6 -2.96 -2.66 -5.38
C ILE A 6 -4.07 -3.32 -6.20
N ASP A 7 -3.88 -4.61 -6.50
CA ASP A 7 -4.80 -5.36 -7.37
C ASP A 7 -5.91 -5.99 -6.56
N THR A 8 -6.87 -5.16 -6.13
CA THR A 8 -8.05 -5.61 -5.41
C THR A 8 -9.21 -4.65 -5.65
N ASP A 9 -10.42 -5.20 -5.68
CA ASP A 9 -11.66 -4.44 -5.73
C ASP A 9 -12.33 -4.35 -4.36
N ASP A 10 -11.76 -5.01 -3.35
CA ASP A 10 -12.35 -5.10 -2.02
C ASP A 10 -11.89 -3.93 -1.14
N ALA A 11 -12.84 -3.09 -0.73
CA ALA A 11 -12.54 -1.95 0.13
C ALA A 11 -11.97 -2.37 1.49
N GLU A 12 -12.33 -3.55 2.00
CA GLU A 12 -11.77 -4.07 3.25
C GLU A 12 -10.26 -4.28 3.16
N ASN A 13 -9.77 -4.72 2.00
CA ASN A 13 -8.33 -4.88 1.78
C ASN A 13 -7.61 -3.56 1.90
N TYR A 14 -8.16 -2.49 1.35
CA TYR A 14 -7.58 -1.14 1.48
C TYR A 14 -7.58 -0.69 2.94
N GLU A 15 -8.68 -0.91 3.65
CA GLU A 15 -8.76 -0.53 5.07
C GLU A 15 -7.73 -1.28 5.92
N ASP A 16 -7.56 -2.57 5.68
CA ASP A 16 -6.58 -3.39 6.39
C ASP A 16 -5.15 -2.91 6.12
N ILE A 17 -4.84 -2.62 4.85
CA ILE A 17 -3.52 -2.10 4.47
C ILE A 17 -3.27 -0.75 5.15
N GLU A 18 -4.23 0.15 5.08
CA GLU A 18 -4.09 1.49 5.67
C GLU A 18 -3.92 1.42 7.19
N SER A 19 -4.68 0.54 7.85
CA SER A 19 -4.55 0.33 9.29
C SER A 19 -3.17 -0.15 9.68
N GLU A 20 -2.60 -1.07 8.91
CA GLU A 20 -1.24 -1.57 9.15
C GLU A 20 -0.21 -0.47 8.94
N LEU A 21 -0.35 0.32 7.86
CA LEU A 21 0.58 1.42 7.61
C LEU A 21 0.54 2.46 8.73
N GLU A 22 -0.64 2.77 9.23
CA GLU A 22 -0.79 3.68 10.36
C GLU A 22 -0.14 3.10 11.63
N ALA A 23 -0.30 1.79 11.86
CA ALA A 23 0.31 1.12 13.01
C ALA A 23 1.83 1.18 12.97
N TYR A 24 2.42 1.16 11.78
CA TYR A 24 3.87 1.28 11.59
C TYR A 24 4.34 2.71 11.40
N ASP A 25 3.43 3.68 11.51
CA ASP A 25 3.75 5.11 11.35
C ASP A 25 4.32 5.42 9.96
N ILE A 26 3.79 4.77 8.95
CA ILE A 26 4.19 4.95 7.55
C ILE A 26 3.23 5.90 6.87
N ASP A 27 3.75 6.97 6.27
CA ASP A 27 2.96 7.93 5.51
C ASP A 27 2.62 7.36 4.13
N PHE A 28 1.38 7.59 3.70
CA PHE A 28 0.94 7.20 2.38
C PHE A 28 -0.07 8.20 1.83
N ASP A 29 -0.23 8.18 0.52
CA ASP A 29 -1.22 8.98 -0.19
C ASP A 29 -1.67 8.21 -1.43
N TYR A 30 -2.58 8.75 -2.19
CA TYR A 30 -3.05 8.17 -3.46
C TYR A 30 -2.91 9.18 -4.57
N ASP A 31 -2.52 8.72 -5.77
CA ASP A 31 -2.46 9.56 -6.94
C ASP A 31 -3.83 9.63 -7.64
N ASP A 32 -3.90 10.37 -8.74
CA ASP A 32 -5.15 10.54 -9.50
C ASP A 32 -5.69 9.23 -10.07
N GLY A 33 -4.81 8.26 -10.28
CA GLY A 33 -5.18 6.93 -10.76
C GLY A 33 -5.54 5.93 -9.66
N GLY A 34 -5.53 6.37 -8.40
CA GLY A 34 -5.82 5.51 -7.27
C GLY A 34 -4.65 4.63 -6.83
N ARG A 35 -3.46 4.87 -7.35
CA ARG A 35 -2.26 4.15 -6.92
C ARG A 35 -1.77 4.73 -5.60
N MET A 36 -1.35 3.85 -4.70
CA MET A 36 -0.78 4.27 -3.42
C MET A 36 0.62 4.83 -3.62
N MET A 37 0.89 5.97 -3.02
CA MET A 37 2.21 6.60 -3.04
C MET A 37 2.84 6.54 -1.66
N VAL A 38 4.05 6.02 -1.57
CA VAL A 38 4.80 5.94 -0.32
C VAL A 38 6.22 6.44 -0.54
N ASN A 39 6.92 6.75 0.53
CA ASN A 39 8.33 7.10 0.46
C ASN A 39 9.14 5.90 -0.07
N ASP A 40 10.15 6.18 -0.89
CA ASP A 40 10.98 5.13 -1.47
C ASP A 40 11.59 4.22 -0.39
N SER A 41 11.96 4.80 0.75
CA SER A 41 12.54 4.04 1.86
C SER A 41 11.54 3.10 2.54
N ASP A 42 10.24 3.33 2.37
CA ASP A 42 9.18 2.52 2.97
C ASP A 42 8.60 1.49 2.00
N ALA A 43 8.95 1.57 0.73
CA ALA A 43 8.32 0.76 -0.33
C ALA A 43 8.41 -0.74 -0.05
N ASP A 44 9.57 -1.23 0.35
CA ASP A 44 9.78 -2.66 0.63
C ASP A 44 8.92 -3.13 1.80
N ILE A 45 8.85 -2.34 2.85
CA ILE A 45 8.03 -2.65 4.03
C ILE A 45 6.55 -2.68 3.66
N VAL A 46 6.12 -1.69 2.87
CA VAL A 46 4.73 -1.61 2.43
C VAL A 46 4.36 -2.83 1.57
N MET A 47 5.24 -3.24 0.65
CA MET A 47 4.99 -4.42 -0.17
C MET A 47 4.89 -5.69 0.69
N ASP A 48 5.74 -5.83 1.71
CA ASP A 48 5.67 -6.97 2.64
C ASP A 48 4.35 -6.98 3.42
N ILE A 49 3.90 -5.83 3.89
CA ILE A 49 2.62 -5.70 4.60
C ILE A 49 1.47 -6.16 3.71
N ILE A 50 1.43 -5.68 2.47
CA ILE A 50 0.37 -6.02 1.52
C ILE A 50 0.39 -7.52 1.24
N ASP A 51 1.56 -8.09 1.04
CA ASP A 51 1.72 -9.52 0.79
C ASP A 51 1.25 -10.36 1.98
N ASP A 52 1.59 -9.96 3.20
CA ASP A 52 1.15 -10.64 4.43
C ASP A 52 -0.37 -10.65 4.58
N LEU A 53 -1.04 -9.63 4.07
CA LEU A 53 -2.51 -9.56 4.09
C LEU A 53 -3.15 -10.40 2.97
N GLY A 54 -2.35 -11.03 2.14
CA GLY A 54 -2.84 -11.87 1.04
C GLY A 54 -3.34 -11.08 -0.15
N VAL A 55 -2.95 -9.82 -0.28
CA VAL A 55 -3.37 -8.94 -1.37
C VAL A 55 -2.25 -8.85 -2.40
N LYS A 56 -2.62 -8.85 -3.67
CA LYS A 56 -1.65 -8.68 -4.75
C LYS A 56 -1.37 -7.21 -4.99
N ALA A 57 -0.10 -6.88 -5.15
CA ALA A 57 0.32 -5.53 -5.45
C ALA A 57 1.62 -5.56 -6.25
N SER A 58 1.88 -4.48 -6.96
CA SER A 58 3.12 -4.34 -7.72
C SER A 58 3.57 -2.88 -7.73
N ILE A 59 4.88 -2.68 -7.80
CA ILE A 59 5.45 -1.36 -7.96
C ILE A 59 5.34 -0.96 -9.45
N VAL A 60 4.82 0.22 -9.69
CA VAL A 60 4.60 0.72 -11.05
C VAL A 60 5.38 2.00 -11.33
#